data_434108f2e7494b16e6978921df11b290
#
_entry.id   434108f2e7494b16e6978921df11b290
#
_cell.length_a   1.000
_cell.length_b   1.000
_cell.length_c   1.000
_cell.angle_alpha   90.00
_cell.angle_beta   90.00
_cell.angle_gamma   90.00
#
_symmetry.space_group_name_H-M   'P 1'
#
loop_
_entity.id
_entity.type
_entity.pdbx_description
1 polymer ?
#
loop_
_entity_poly.entity_id
_entity_poly.type
_entity_poly.pdbx_seq_one_letter_code
_entity_poly.pdbx_strand_id
1 'polypeptide(L)'
;MIYGYIRISKDSSNVENQRFQISQYCKTVLQTESVEWFEDVISGQAKANERELGKLISKMRKDDLLVIASTSRFGRNFFDVLLTGSLLYEKGAGLYAIQQNFDFSPKNPLAKLLMSVYAWMDEAERESISERTKASLNRLKDNGIVLGRPTGTTSRKLAESETQILKYHEMGLSYTAIAKMYGVSRQTVSNFIAAKESREGVNLSS
;
A
#
# COMPACT_ATOMS: atom_id res chain seq x y z
N MET A 1 -15.66 1.52 -22.21
CA MET A 1 -14.71 0.76 -23.05
C MET A 1 -14.70 -0.69 -22.62
N ILE A 2 -14.46 -1.65 -23.57
CA ILE A 2 -14.32 -3.08 -23.23
C ILE A 2 -12.88 -3.49 -23.44
N TYR A 3 -12.34 -4.17 -22.42
CA TYR A 3 -10.96 -4.67 -22.38
C TYR A 3 -10.97 -6.18 -22.32
N GLY A 4 -10.17 -6.83 -23.16
CA GLY A 4 -9.93 -8.27 -23.13
C GLY A 4 -8.55 -8.57 -22.53
N TYR A 5 -8.48 -9.32 -21.43
CA TYR A 5 -7.22 -9.70 -20.83
C TYR A 5 -6.91 -11.17 -21.05
N ILE A 6 -5.72 -11.45 -21.55
CA ILE A 6 -5.19 -12.76 -21.84
C ILE A 6 -3.91 -12.99 -21.06
N ARG A 7 -3.83 -14.13 -20.38
CA ARG A 7 -2.61 -14.56 -19.73
C ARG A 7 -1.94 -15.68 -20.51
N ILE A 8 -0.75 -15.42 -21.01
CA ILE A 8 0.05 -16.38 -21.77
C ILE A 8 0.88 -17.21 -20.77
N SER A 9 0.64 -18.52 -20.73
CA SER A 9 1.56 -19.49 -20.16
C SER A 9 2.47 -20.01 -21.27
N LYS A 10 3.47 -20.85 -20.95
CA LYS A 10 4.38 -21.43 -21.94
C LYS A 10 3.71 -22.19 -23.11
N ASP A 11 2.42 -22.48 -23.00
CA ASP A 11 1.59 -23.12 -24.03
C ASP A 11 0.81 -22.07 -24.84
N SER A 12 1.22 -21.86 -26.09
CA SER A 12 0.60 -20.89 -27.02
C SER A 12 -0.84 -21.26 -27.44
N SER A 13 -1.19 -22.55 -27.46
CA SER A 13 -2.55 -23.03 -27.84
C SER A 13 -3.68 -22.47 -26.97
N ASN A 14 -3.36 -22.05 -25.75
CA ASN A 14 -4.33 -21.51 -24.80
C ASN A 14 -4.66 -20.02 -25.04
N VAL A 15 -3.83 -19.30 -25.78
CA VAL A 15 -4.02 -17.87 -26.09
C VAL A 15 -5.16 -17.68 -27.08
N GLU A 16 -5.14 -18.43 -28.17
CA GLU A 16 -6.18 -18.39 -29.21
C GLU A 16 -7.56 -18.75 -28.65
N ASN A 17 -7.61 -19.78 -27.79
CA ASN A 17 -8.85 -20.16 -27.11
C ASN A 17 -9.40 -19.06 -26.20
N GLN A 18 -8.53 -18.39 -25.41
CA GLN A 18 -8.95 -17.28 -24.57
C GLN A 18 -9.48 -16.11 -25.43
N ARG A 19 -8.73 -15.75 -26.47
CA ARG A 19 -9.12 -14.68 -27.40
C ARG A 19 -10.46 -15.01 -28.07
N PHE A 20 -10.63 -16.22 -28.54
CA PHE A 20 -11.88 -16.67 -29.16
C PHE A 20 -13.08 -16.58 -28.21
N GLN A 21 -12.94 -17.09 -26.96
CA GLN A 21 -14.02 -17.04 -25.96
C GLN A 21 -14.41 -15.58 -25.63
N ILE A 22 -13.43 -14.70 -25.43
CA ILE A 22 -13.68 -13.28 -25.13
C ILE A 22 -14.34 -12.59 -26.33
N SER A 23 -13.82 -12.78 -27.55
CA SER A 23 -14.41 -12.20 -28.77
C SER A 23 -15.83 -12.67 -28.97
N GLN A 24 -16.09 -13.98 -28.81
CA GLN A 24 -17.44 -14.57 -28.96
C GLN A 24 -18.39 -13.95 -27.93
N TYR A 25 -18.00 -13.85 -26.67
CA TYR A 25 -18.82 -13.23 -25.62
C TYR A 25 -19.12 -11.76 -25.94
N CYS A 26 -18.11 -10.99 -26.33
CA CYS A 26 -18.29 -9.58 -26.67
C CYS A 26 -19.25 -9.43 -27.87
N LYS A 27 -19.14 -10.27 -28.88
CA LYS A 27 -20.01 -10.25 -30.05
C LYS A 27 -21.43 -10.66 -29.75
N THR A 28 -21.63 -11.77 -29.01
CA THR A 28 -22.97 -12.37 -28.82
C THR A 28 -23.74 -11.73 -27.66
N VAL A 29 -23.07 -11.38 -26.56
CA VAL A 29 -23.71 -10.86 -25.33
C VAL A 29 -23.63 -9.33 -25.25
N LEU A 30 -22.44 -8.77 -25.51
CA LEU A 30 -22.24 -7.32 -25.41
C LEU A 30 -22.53 -6.58 -26.74
N GLN A 31 -22.81 -7.33 -27.81
CA GLN A 31 -23.14 -6.81 -29.16
C GLN A 31 -22.10 -5.80 -29.69
N THR A 32 -20.82 -6.09 -29.42
CA THR A 32 -19.70 -5.26 -29.86
C THR A 32 -18.50 -6.09 -30.30
N GLU A 33 -17.77 -5.62 -31.30
CA GLU A 33 -16.50 -6.18 -31.74
C GLU A 33 -15.30 -5.32 -31.30
N SER A 34 -15.57 -4.14 -30.69
CA SER A 34 -14.54 -3.22 -30.24
C SER A 34 -14.01 -3.64 -28.88
N VAL A 35 -12.88 -4.35 -28.86
CA VAL A 35 -12.19 -4.83 -27.67
C VAL A 35 -10.74 -4.37 -27.71
N GLU A 36 -10.29 -3.70 -26.66
CA GLU A 36 -8.88 -3.40 -26.46
C GLU A 36 -8.19 -4.54 -25.73
N TRP A 37 -7.13 -5.09 -26.32
CA TRP A 37 -6.49 -6.30 -25.84
C TRP A 37 -5.25 -6.03 -25.00
N PHE A 38 -5.14 -6.77 -23.88
CA PHE A 38 -3.95 -6.78 -23.02
C PHE A 38 -3.49 -8.22 -22.83
N GLU A 39 -2.20 -8.45 -23.03
CA GLU A 39 -1.58 -9.78 -22.98
C GLU A 39 -0.41 -9.78 -22.00
N ASP A 40 -0.48 -10.66 -21.03
CA ASP A 40 0.60 -10.88 -20.05
C ASP A 40 1.32 -12.20 -20.32
N VAL A 41 2.62 -12.11 -20.56
CA VAL A 41 3.51 -13.30 -20.65
C VAL A 41 4.10 -13.54 -19.27
N ILE A 42 3.59 -14.54 -18.53
CA ILE A 42 4.01 -14.75 -17.15
C ILE A 42 4.71 -16.10 -16.97
N SER A 43 5.95 -16.03 -16.47
CA SER A 43 6.56 -17.08 -15.67
C SER A 43 6.06 -16.94 -14.22
N GLY A 44 5.28 -17.85 -13.78
CA GLY A 44 4.59 -18.13 -12.51
C GLY A 44 4.71 -17.28 -11.23
N GLN A 45 5.59 -16.29 -11.06
CA GLN A 45 5.87 -15.69 -9.75
C GLN A 45 5.65 -14.17 -9.62
N ALA A 46 5.45 -13.41 -10.69
CA ALA A 46 5.27 -11.95 -10.61
C ALA A 46 3.92 -11.53 -9.98
N LYS A 47 3.94 -10.47 -9.14
CA LYS A 47 2.72 -9.88 -8.54
C LYS A 47 1.90 -9.12 -9.59
N ALA A 48 0.58 -9.01 -9.39
CA ALA A 48 -0.35 -8.35 -10.33
C ALA A 48 0.06 -6.91 -10.68
N ASN A 49 0.58 -6.14 -9.72
CA ASN A 49 0.99 -4.74 -9.92
C ASN A 49 2.23 -4.57 -10.83
N GLU A 50 3.02 -5.63 -11.01
CA GLU A 50 4.24 -5.62 -11.85
C GLU A 50 3.95 -6.09 -13.29
N ARG A 51 2.68 -6.35 -13.60
CA ARG A 51 2.21 -6.95 -14.85
C ARG A 51 1.50 -5.92 -15.71
N GLU A 52 1.28 -6.25 -16.99
CA GLU A 52 0.38 -5.49 -17.88
C GLU A 52 -1.02 -5.34 -17.30
N LEU A 53 -1.48 -6.30 -16.47
CA LEU A 53 -2.72 -6.20 -15.71
C LEU A 53 -2.76 -4.96 -14.80
N GLY A 54 -1.67 -4.63 -14.09
CA GLY A 54 -1.60 -3.43 -13.25
C GLY A 54 -1.73 -2.15 -14.07
N LYS A 55 -1.09 -2.09 -15.24
CA LYS A 55 -1.22 -0.97 -16.18
C LYS A 55 -2.64 -0.84 -16.70
N LEU A 56 -3.25 -1.97 -17.07
CA LEU A 56 -4.64 -2.02 -17.53
C LEU A 56 -5.60 -1.50 -16.44
N ILE A 57 -5.49 -2.01 -15.21
CA ILE A 57 -6.30 -1.55 -14.09
C ILE A 57 -6.12 -0.04 -13.86
N SER A 58 -4.88 0.47 -13.97
CA SER A 58 -4.61 1.89 -13.81
C SER A 58 -5.29 2.75 -14.90
N LYS A 59 -5.37 2.24 -16.13
CA LYS A 59 -5.97 2.88 -17.29
C LYS A 59 -7.50 2.90 -17.24
N MET A 60 -8.11 1.86 -16.70
CA MET A 60 -9.57 1.69 -16.65
C MET A 60 -10.26 2.78 -15.85
N ARG A 61 -11.45 3.15 -16.30
CA ARG A 61 -12.31 4.20 -15.74
C ARG A 61 -13.69 3.64 -15.40
N LYS A 62 -14.52 4.49 -14.82
CA LYS A 62 -15.92 4.19 -14.54
C LYS A 62 -16.65 3.71 -15.79
N ASP A 63 -17.51 2.70 -15.63
CA ASP A 63 -18.31 2.02 -16.68
C ASP A 63 -17.47 1.27 -17.73
N ASP A 64 -16.16 1.10 -17.54
CA ASP A 64 -15.35 0.17 -18.31
C ASP A 64 -15.60 -1.27 -17.85
N LEU A 65 -15.44 -2.22 -18.77
CA LEU A 65 -15.61 -3.64 -18.48
C LEU A 65 -14.36 -4.42 -18.90
N LEU A 66 -13.80 -5.17 -17.95
CA LEU A 66 -12.76 -6.16 -18.22
C LEU A 66 -13.37 -7.54 -18.40
N VAL A 67 -13.14 -8.16 -19.55
CA VAL A 67 -13.59 -9.51 -19.86
C VAL A 67 -12.39 -10.46 -19.87
N ILE A 68 -12.53 -11.56 -19.14
CA ILE A 68 -11.53 -12.63 -19.04
C ILE A 68 -12.16 -13.98 -19.34
N ALA A 69 -11.39 -14.91 -19.89
CA ALA A 69 -11.90 -16.24 -20.16
C ALA A 69 -12.21 -17.02 -18.86
N SER A 70 -11.34 -16.89 -17.85
CA SER A 70 -11.48 -17.58 -16.55
C SER A 70 -10.83 -16.79 -15.43
N THR A 71 -11.38 -16.90 -14.21
CA THR A 71 -10.80 -16.31 -12.99
C THR A 71 -9.37 -16.79 -12.73
N SER A 72 -9.03 -18.02 -13.12
CA SER A 72 -7.67 -18.57 -13.01
C SER A 72 -6.62 -17.81 -13.84
N ARG A 73 -7.05 -17.00 -14.80
CA ARG A 73 -6.18 -16.12 -15.60
C ARG A 73 -5.92 -14.79 -14.91
N PHE A 74 -6.80 -14.41 -13.98
CA PHE A 74 -6.77 -13.15 -13.28
C PHE A 74 -6.03 -13.22 -11.93
N GLY A 75 -6.28 -14.28 -11.14
CA GLY A 75 -5.66 -14.54 -9.85
C GLY A 75 -5.26 -16.01 -9.66
N ARG A 76 -4.47 -16.29 -8.65
CA ARG A 76 -4.05 -17.66 -8.28
C ARG A 76 -5.11 -18.37 -7.44
N ASN A 77 -5.85 -17.63 -6.67
CA ASN A 77 -6.94 -18.10 -5.83
C ASN A 77 -8.08 -17.07 -5.85
N PHE A 78 -9.17 -17.40 -5.20
CA PHE A 78 -10.36 -16.54 -5.18
C PHE A 78 -10.09 -15.19 -4.50
N PHE A 79 -9.26 -15.14 -3.47
CA PHE A 79 -8.90 -13.90 -2.79
C PHE A 79 -8.10 -12.95 -3.68
N ASP A 80 -7.15 -13.47 -4.47
CA ASP A 80 -6.43 -12.65 -5.47
C ASP A 80 -7.39 -12.03 -6.49
N VAL A 81 -8.43 -12.79 -6.90
CA VAL A 81 -9.46 -12.31 -7.82
C VAL A 81 -10.30 -11.22 -7.18
N LEU A 82 -10.71 -11.41 -5.92
CA LEU A 82 -11.45 -10.40 -5.16
C LEU A 82 -10.62 -9.13 -4.94
N LEU A 83 -9.37 -9.28 -4.49
CA LEU A 83 -8.46 -8.15 -4.25
C LEU A 83 -8.24 -7.33 -5.54
N THR A 84 -8.00 -8.01 -6.65
CA THR A 84 -7.77 -7.31 -7.92
C THR A 84 -9.09 -6.74 -8.48
N GLY A 85 -10.20 -7.47 -8.30
CA GLY A 85 -11.55 -7.02 -8.65
C GLY A 85 -12.01 -5.82 -7.82
N SER A 86 -11.62 -5.72 -6.54
CA SER A 86 -11.96 -4.58 -5.70
C SER A 86 -11.37 -3.27 -6.23
N LEU A 87 -10.16 -3.31 -6.77
CA LEU A 87 -9.53 -2.14 -7.41
C LEU A 87 -10.33 -1.64 -8.63
N LEU A 88 -10.92 -2.55 -9.40
CA LEU A 88 -11.82 -2.20 -10.50
C LEU A 88 -13.15 -1.66 -9.98
N TYR A 89 -13.72 -2.33 -8.98
CA TYR A 89 -14.99 -1.94 -8.36
C TYR A 89 -14.92 -0.52 -7.78
N GLU A 90 -13.85 -0.16 -7.06
CA GLU A 90 -13.63 1.18 -6.52
C GLU A 90 -13.57 2.26 -7.60
N LYS A 91 -13.06 1.91 -8.79
CA LYS A 91 -13.07 2.80 -9.96
C LYS A 91 -14.43 2.88 -10.66
N GLY A 92 -15.40 2.08 -10.25
CA GLY A 92 -16.69 1.95 -10.92
C GLY A 92 -16.62 1.13 -12.21
N ALA A 93 -15.54 0.36 -12.42
CA ALA A 93 -15.36 -0.55 -13.54
C ALA A 93 -15.82 -1.97 -13.17
N GLY A 94 -16.17 -2.78 -14.18
CA GLY A 94 -16.60 -4.16 -14.00
C GLY A 94 -15.53 -5.17 -14.42
N LEU A 95 -15.68 -6.40 -13.89
CA LEU A 95 -14.94 -7.59 -14.29
C LEU A 95 -15.95 -8.70 -14.62
N TYR A 96 -15.78 -9.36 -15.77
CA TYR A 96 -16.57 -10.53 -16.14
C TYR A 96 -15.69 -11.72 -16.51
N ALA A 97 -15.88 -12.86 -15.84
CA ALA A 97 -15.19 -14.10 -16.12
C ALA A 97 -16.15 -15.11 -16.78
N ILE A 98 -15.90 -15.43 -18.05
CA ILE A 98 -16.83 -16.18 -18.91
C ILE A 98 -17.10 -17.58 -18.39
N GLN A 99 -16.05 -18.38 -18.11
CA GLN A 99 -16.19 -19.79 -17.73
C GLN A 99 -16.93 -19.98 -16.40
N GLN A 100 -16.81 -19.03 -15.46
CA GLN A 100 -17.48 -19.08 -14.17
C GLN A 100 -18.83 -18.35 -14.17
N ASN A 101 -19.19 -17.70 -15.27
CA ASN A 101 -20.33 -16.80 -15.34
C ASN A 101 -20.30 -15.78 -14.17
N PHE A 102 -19.09 -15.26 -13.86
CA PHE A 102 -18.85 -14.43 -12.70
C PHE A 102 -18.82 -12.97 -13.12
N ASP A 103 -19.87 -12.23 -12.73
CA ASP A 103 -20.00 -10.80 -12.95
C ASP A 103 -19.65 -10.06 -11.65
N PHE A 104 -18.51 -9.38 -11.66
CA PHE A 104 -18.03 -8.53 -10.58
C PHE A 104 -18.07 -7.06 -10.99
N SER A 105 -19.25 -6.61 -11.41
CA SER A 105 -19.50 -5.21 -11.75
C SER A 105 -20.19 -4.47 -10.61
N PRO A 106 -19.99 -3.14 -10.47
CA PRO A 106 -20.65 -2.35 -9.42
C PRO A 106 -22.19 -2.39 -9.47
N LYS A 107 -22.76 -2.73 -10.60
CA LYS A 107 -24.23 -2.88 -10.79
C LYS A 107 -24.75 -4.22 -10.30
N ASN A 108 -23.89 -5.21 -10.10
CA ASN A 108 -24.30 -6.55 -9.66
C ASN A 108 -24.44 -6.59 -8.13
N PRO A 109 -25.64 -6.97 -7.60
CA PRO A 109 -25.83 -7.09 -6.15
C PRO A 109 -24.88 -8.07 -5.46
N LEU A 110 -24.52 -9.17 -6.15
CA LEU A 110 -23.58 -10.17 -5.64
C LEU A 110 -22.17 -9.56 -5.49
N ALA A 111 -21.71 -8.77 -6.46
CA ALA A 111 -20.44 -8.07 -6.35
C ALA A 111 -20.43 -7.12 -5.15
N LYS A 112 -21.52 -6.38 -4.91
CA LYS A 112 -21.68 -5.51 -3.75
C LYS A 112 -21.60 -6.27 -2.43
N LEU A 113 -22.25 -7.44 -2.36
CA LEU A 113 -22.18 -8.31 -1.18
C LEU A 113 -20.75 -8.81 -0.94
N LEU A 114 -20.08 -9.29 -1.98
CA LEU A 114 -18.71 -9.78 -1.89
C LEU A 114 -17.75 -8.66 -1.44
N MET A 115 -17.93 -7.44 -1.93
CA MET A 115 -17.16 -6.28 -1.47
C MET A 115 -17.39 -5.95 -0.01
N SER A 116 -18.63 -6.08 0.49
CA SER A 116 -18.93 -5.87 1.91
C SER A 116 -18.25 -6.92 2.79
N VAL A 117 -18.24 -8.18 2.37
CA VAL A 117 -17.54 -9.26 3.06
C VAL A 117 -16.03 -9.03 3.04
N TYR A 118 -15.48 -8.62 1.89
CA TYR A 118 -14.06 -8.31 1.77
C TYR A 118 -13.64 -7.16 2.70
N ALA A 119 -14.40 -6.07 2.73
CA ALA A 119 -14.14 -4.93 3.62
C ALA A 119 -14.18 -5.34 5.10
N TRP A 120 -15.14 -6.17 5.48
CA TRP A 120 -15.23 -6.71 6.84
C TRP A 120 -14.01 -7.58 7.21
N MET A 121 -13.53 -8.41 6.28
CA MET A 121 -12.34 -9.25 6.50
C MET A 121 -11.07 -8.42 6.65
N ASP A 122 -10.89 -7.37 5.85
CA ASP A 122 -9.74 -6.45 5.94
C ASP A 122 -9.73 -5.70 7.29
N GLU A 123 -10.90 -5.29 7.77
CA GLU A 123 -11.04 -4.66 9.09
C GLU A 123 -10.71 -5.64 10.23
N ALA A 124 -11.24 -6.85 10.17
CA ALA A 124 -10.95 -7.91 11.16
C ALA A 124 -9.46 -8.29 11.20
N GLU A 125 -8.78 -8.33 10.04
CA GLU A 125 -7.33 -8.57 9.98
C GLU A 125 -6.55 -7.43 10.64
N ARG A 126 -6.90 -6.16 10.36
CA ARG A 126 -6.29 -4.98 11.00
C ARG A 126 -6.47 -4.98 12.52
N GLU A 127 -7.66 -5.31 13.00
CA GLU A 127 -7.93 -5.44 14.44
C GLU A 127 -7.05 -6.53 15.07
N SER A 128 -6.99 -7.71 14.46
CA SER A 128 -6.15 -8.81 14.91
C SER A 128 -4.66 -8.43 14.97
N ILE A 129 -4.14 -7.73 13.96
CA ILE A 129 -2.77 -7.21 13.95
C ILE A 129 -2.57 -6.19 15.08
N SER A 130 -3.53 -5.28 15.28
CA SER A 130 -3.48 -4.29 16.37
C SER A 130 -3.45 -4.94 17.74
N GLU A 131 -4.30 -5.94 17.98
CA GLU A 131 -4.34 -6.69 19.23
C GLU A 131 -3.02 -7.44 19.50
N ARG A 132 -2.48 -8.15 18.52
CA ARG A 132 -1.19 -8.82 18.63
C ARG A 132 -0.06 -7.84 18.93
N THR A 133 -0.07 -6.68 18.29
CA THR A 133 0.92 -5.62 18.53
C THR A 133 0.79 -5.06 19.94
N LYS A 134 -0.44 -4.75 20.41
CA LYS A 134 -0.70 -4.30 21.79
C LYS A 134 -0.25 -5.34 22.82
N ALA A 135 -0.59 -6.61 22.61
CA ALA A 135 -0.18 -7.71 23.50
C ALA A 135 1.35 -7.84 23.56
N SER A 136 2.03 -7.75 22.41
CA SER A 136 3.49 -7.77 22.32
C SER A 136 4.14 -6.60 23.05
N LEU A 137 3.62 -5.37 22.86
CA LEU A 137 4.11 -4.18 23.53
C LEU A 137 3.88 -4.24 25.05
N ASN A 138 2.73 -4.74 25.50
CA ASN A 138 2.45 -4.94 26.94
C ASN A 138 3.43 -5.94 27.55
N ARG A 139 3.66 -7.08 26.90
CA ARG A 139 4.65 -8.05 27.33
C ARG A 139 6.07 -7.46 27.47
N LEU A 140 6.47 -6.57 26.55
CA LEU A 140 7.75 -5.88 26.65
C LEU A 140 7.78 -4.92 27.85
N LYS A 141 6.69 -4.19 28.12
CA LYS A 141 6.57 -3.33 29.32
C LYS A 141 6.63 -4.14 30.60
N ASP A 142 5.93 -5.27 30.68
CA ASP A 142 5.93 -6.15 31.85
C ASP A 142 7.32 -6.73 32.14
N ASN A 143 8.12 -6.92 31.08
CA ASN A 143 9.54 -7.29 31.18
C ASN A 143 10.47 -6.10 31.51
N GLY A 144 9.93 -4.93 31.85
CA GLY A 144 10.71 -3.75 32.22
C GLY A 144 11.36 -2.99 31.05
N ILE A 145 11.01 -3.34 29.80
CA ILE A 145 11.56 -2.65 28.64
C ILE A 145 10.81 -1.33 28.43
N VAL A 146 11.53 -0.22 28.49
CA VAL A 146 11.00 1.11 28.20
C VAL A 146 10.82 1.25 26.70
N LEU A 147 9.56 1.36 26.29
CA LEU A 147 9.20 1.53 24.86
C LEU A 147 9.25 3.00 24.46
N GLY A 148 9.60 3.22 23.21
CA GLY A 148 9.69 4.55 22.62
C GLY A 148 11.13 5.04 22.45
N ARG A 149 11.26 6.31 22.09
CA ARG A 149 12.58 6.94 21.97
C ARG A 149 13.20 7.05 23.35
N PRO A 150 14.45 6.57 23.59
CA PRO A 150 15.11 6.73 24.88
C PRO A 150 15.11 8.20 25.33
N THR A 151 14.71 8.44 26.57
CA THR A 151 14.75 9.77 27.17
C THR A 151 16.19 10.27 27.20
N GLY A 152 16.42 11.51 26.79
CA GLY A 152 17.74 12.10 26.77
C GLY A 152 18.59 11.81 25.53
N THR A 153 18.07 11.09 24.53
CA THR A 153 18.74 10.99 23.23
C THR A 153 18.67 12.32 22.51
N THR A 154 19.73 13.04 22.57
CA THR A 154 19.99 14.24 21.79
C THR A 154 20.07 13.92 20.31
N SER A 155 19.70 14.85 19.44
CA SER A 155 19.93 14.70 18.02
C SER A 155 21.42 14.41 17.79
N ARG A 156 21.76 13.30 17.13
CA ARG A 156 23.13 12.89 16.83
C ARG A 156 23.93 14.02 16.18
N LYS A 157 23.29 14.79 15.28
CA LYS A 157 23.87 15.96 14.63
C LYS A 157 24.27 17.07 15.60
N LEU A 158 23.55 17.27 16.71
CA LEU A 158 23.87 18.29 17.71
C LEU A 158 24.88 17.75 18.71
N ALA A 159 24.88 16.45 19.01
CA ALA A 159 25.85 15.85 19.94
C ALA A 159 27.28 15.92 19.41
N GLU A 160 27.48 15.75 18.10
CA GLU A 160 28.79 15.84 17.44
C GLU A 160 29.37 17.28 17.44
N SER A 161 28.53 18.29 17.61
CA SER A 161 28.90 19.71 17.58
C SER A 161 28.55 20.46 18.88
N GLU A 162 28.46 19.74 19.98
CA GLU A 162 28.02 20.26 21.28
C GLU A 162 28.74 21.55 21.71
N THR A 163 30.05 21.51 21.78
CA THR A 163 30.88 22.64 22.19
C THR A 163 30.66 23.90 21.35
N GLN A 164 30.45 23.69 20.04
CA GLN A 164 30.24 24.78 19.10
C GLN A 164 28.85 25.41 19.23
N ILE A 165 27.84 24.57 19.50
CA ILE A 165 26.46 25.02 19.71
C ILE A 165 26.34 25.83 21.01
N LEU A 166 26.96 25.38 22.10
CA LEU A 166 26.98 26.09 23.37
C LEU A 166 27.69 27.44 23.22
N LYS A 167 28.84 27.49 22.53
CA LYS A 167 29.55 28.74 22.22
C LYS A 167 28.68 29.72 21.42
N TYR A 168 27.94 29.26 20.42
CA TYR A 168 27.01 30.10 19.67
C TYR A 168 25.88 30.65 20.55
N HIS A 169 25.41 29.84 21.50
CA HIS A 169 24.41 30.26 22.45
C HIS A 169 24.95 31.34 23.40
N GLU A 170 26.15 31.16 23.96
CA GLU A 170 26.85 32.15 24.80
C GLU A 170 27.11 33.45 24.05
N MET A 171 27.40 33.39 22.75
CA MET A 171 27.56 34.56 21.89
C MET A 171 26.22 35.25 21.55
N GLY A 172 25.09 34.78 22.07
CA GLY A 172 23.76 35.38 21.89
C GLY A 172 23.05 35.05 20.60
N LEU A 173 23.50 34.03 19.85
CA LEU A 173 22.78 33.61 18.67
C LEU A 173 21.40 33.00 19.03
N SER A 174 20.37 33.38 18.29
CA SER A 174 19.02 32.82 18.50
C SER A 174 18.94 31.34 18.19
N TYR A 175 18.11 30.60 18.91
CA TYR A 175 17.86 29.17 18.65
C TYR A 175 17.45 28.90 17.20
N THR A 176 16.77 29.87 16.57
CA THR A 176 16.36 29.77 15.16
C THR A 176 17.57 29.85 14.22
N ALA A 177 18.55 30.71 14.53
CA ALA A 177 19.78 30.83 13.74
C ALA A 177 20.61 29.54 13.85
N ILE A 178 20.83 29.04 15.06
CA ILE A 178 21.54 27.78 15.32
C ILE A 178 20.82 26.62 14.63
N ALA A 179 19.48 26.52 14.70
CA ALA A 179 18.68 25.48 14.07
C ALA A 179 18.89 25.44 12.55
N LYS A 180 18.93 26.62 11.90
CA LYS A 180 19.19 26.71 10.44
C LYS A 180 20.59 26.22 10.08
N MET A 181 21.61 26.52 10.88
CA MET A 181 23.01 26.12 10.66
C MET A 181 23.17 24.58 10.68
N TYR A 182 22.44 23.93 11.59
CA TYR A 182 22.52 22.45 11.74
C TYR A 182 21.42 21.67 11.06
N GLY A 183 20.50 22.33 10.35
CA GLY A 183 19.40 21.68 9.62
C GLY A 183 18.44 20.91 10.55
N VAL A 184 18.13 21.47 11.72
CA VAL A 184 17.22 20.92 12.74
C VAL A 184 16.11 21.90 13.07
N SER A 185 15.09 21.48 13.84
CA SER A 185 14.05 22.40 14.31
C SER A 185 14.55 23.28 15.46
N ARG A 186 13.99 24.49 15.60
CA ARG A 186 14.22 25.36 16.74
C ARG A 186 14.00 24.64 18.08
N GLN A 187 12.94 23.83 18.17
CA GLN A 187 12.62 23.07 19.38
C GLN A 187 13.71 22.05 19.72
N THR A 188 14.33 21.44 18.71
CA THR A 188 15.44 20.49 18.90
C THR A 188 16.65 21.20 19.56
N VAL A 189 16.98 22.42 19.13
CA VAL A 189 18.06 23.20 19.70
C VAL A 189 17.72 23.64 21.14
N SER A 190 16.50 24.15 21.36
CA SER A 190 16.04 24.56 22.70
C SER A 190 16.09 23.37 23.68
N ASN A 191 15.59 22.21 23.30
CA ASN A 191 15.64 21.02 24.16
C ASN A 191 17.08 20.53 24.41
N PHE A 192 17.95 20.70 23.40
CA PHE A 192 19.37 20.34 23.54
C PHE A 192 20.08 21.20 24.58
N ILE A 193 19.95 22.52 24.49
CA ILE A 193 20.59 23.46 25.39
C ILE A 193 20.03 23.30 26.80
N ALA A 194 18.72 23.26 26.97
CA ALA A 194 18.09 23.05 28.28
C ALA A 194 18.52 21.74 28.97
N ALA A 195 18.69 20.64 28.19
CA ALA A 195 19.19 19.39 28.75
C ALA A 195 20.65 19.45 29.22
N LYS A 196 21.45 20.34 28.66
CA LYS A 196 22.85 20.56 29.08
C LYS A 196 22.97 21.47 30.29
N GLU A 197 22.25 22.57 30.30
CA GLU A 197 22.17 23.49 31.48
C GLU A 197 21.70 22.76 32.73
N SER A 198 20.70 21.84 32.57
CA SER A 198 20.21 21.00 33.67
C SER A 198 21.27 20.02 34.21
N ARG A 199 22.21 19.58 33.39
CA ARG A 199 23.31 18.67 33.81
C ARG A 199 24.46 19.42 34.48
N GLU A 200 24.76 20.62 34.05
CA GLU A 200 25.79 21.46 34.66
C GLU A 200 25.34 22.03 36.00
N GLY A 201 24.06 22.40 36.15
CA GLY A 201 23.49 22.88 37.41
C GLY A 201 23.47 21.82 38.54
N VAL A 202 23.47 20.50 38.20
CA VAL A 202 23.55 19.42 39.19
C VAL A 202 24.98 19.17 39.67
N ASN A 203 26.00 19.51 38.88
CA ASN A 203 27.42 19.35 39.26
C ASN A 203 27.98 20.48 40.13
N LEU A 204 27.24 21.58 40.32
CA LEU A 204 27.64 22.71 41.19
C LEU A 204 27.04 22.64 42.61
N SER A 205 26.23 21.61 42.89
CA SER A 205 25.56 21.40 44.19
C SER A 205 26.02 20.12 44.93
N SER A 206 27.22 19.61 44.62
CA SER A 206 27.81 18.43 45.28
C SER A 206 29.06 18.82 46.04
#